data_17dbea518f5a0b63fd162fe2fd5d73b1
#
_entry.id   17dbea518f5a0b63fd162fe2fd5d73b1
#
_cell.length_a   1.000
_cell.length_b   1.000
_cell.length_c   1.000
_cell.angle_alpha   90.00
_cell.angle_beta   90.00
_cell.angle_gamma   90.00
#
_symmetry.space_group_name_H-M   'P 1'
#
loop_
_entity.id
_entity.type
_entity.pdbx_description
1 polymer ?
#
loop_
_entity_poly.entity_id
_entity_poly.type
_entity_poly.pdbx_seq_one_letter_code
_entity_poly.pdbx_strand_id
1 'polypeptide(L)'
;MARCREVVLDSSVVVKWFSTETKSVEALKLLDSYIQGTIELTVSEILFCEVGNALRYKPDYDIQKWKTALTQLFNLHMNLTHLNENLTTRTGEIAYEGKITFYDALPVAIAENKKTICITADEQTQYKKLQPKGYPVELL
;
A
#
# COMPACT_ATOMS: atom_id res chain seq x y z
N MET A 1 -21.82 -6.80 16.35
CA MET A 1 -21.17 -5.65 15.67
C MET A 1 -20.54 -6.13 14.37
N ALA A 2 -20.84 -5.45 13.27
CA ALA A 2 -20.17 -5.72 12.00
C ALA A 2 -18.68 -5.37 12.13
N ARG A 3 -17.79 -6.29 11.73
CA ARG A 3 -16.36 -6.00 11.63
C ARG A 3 -16.14 -4.95 10.55
N CYS A 4 -15.32 -3.93 10.86
CA CYS A 4 -14.80 -3.02 9.86
C CYS A 4 -14.07 -3.80 8.75
N ARG A 5 -14.29 -3.43 7.51
CA ARG A 5 -13.57 -4.03 6.38
C ARG A 5 -12.10 -3.61 6.47
N GLU A 6 -11.21 -4.58 6.54
CA GLU A 6 -9.76 -4.35 6.44
C GLU A 6 -9.32 -4.44 4.98
N VAL A 7 -8.46 -3.54 4.55
CA VAL A 7 -7.78 -3.60 3.26
C VAL A 7 -6.29 -3.35 3.44
N VAL A 8 -5.49 -3.96 2.58
CA VAL A 8 -4.03 -3.73 2.55
C VAL A 8 -3.74 -2.72 1.44
N LEU A 9 -2.88 -1.75 1.71
CA LEU A 9 -2.50 -0.75 0.72
C LEU A 9 -1.09 -0.96 0.21
N ASP A 10 -0.95 -0.82 -1.11
CA ASP A 10 0.32 -0.62 -1.76
C ASP A 10 0.77 0.84 -1.62
N SER A 11 2.08 1.08 -1.62
CA SER A 11 2.65 2.43 -1.49
C SER A 11 2.20 3.37 -2.61
N SER A 12 1.87 2.85 -3.80
CA SER A 12 1.38 3.65 -4.92
C SER A 12 0.08 4.40 -4.60
N VAL A 13 -0.75 3.87 -3.72
CA VAL A 13 -1.97 4.55 -3.24
C VAL A 13 -1.62 5.64 -2.23
N VAL A 14 -0.77 5.31 -1.26
CA VAL A 14 -0.41 6.21 -0.15
C VAL A 14 0.32 7.45 -0.64
N VAL A 15 1.20 7.32 -1.62
CA VAL A 15 1.91 8.47 -2.23
C VAL A 15 0.91 9.51 -2.74
N LYS A 16 -0.24 9.09 -3.25
CA LYS A 16 -1.27 9.98 -3.78
C LYS A 16 -1.97 10.84 -2.71
N TRP A 17 -1.81 10.50 -1.44
CA TRP A 17 -2.29 11.34 -0.35
C TRP A 17 -1.44 12.62 -0.18
N PHE A 18 -0.21 12.57 -0.62
CA PHE A 18 0.81 13.61 -0.42
C PHE A 18 1.22 14.34 -1.71
N SER A 19 0.61 13.98 -2.83
CA SER A 19 0.88 14.64 -4.11
C SER A 19 -0.38 14.65 -4.97
N THR A 20 -0.59 15.74 -5.69
CA THR A 20 -1.74 15.87 -6.59
C THR A 20 -1.39 15.21 -7.93
N GLU A 21 -1.99 14.07 -8.20
CA GLU A 21 -1.76 13.30 -9.41
C GLU A 21 -3.03 12.53 -9.80
N THR A 22 -2.95 11.75 -10.87
CA THR A 22 -4.06 10.90 -11.31
C THR A 22 -4.54 10.01 -10.17
N LYS A 23 -5.85 9.96 -9.96
CA LYS A 23 -6.53 9.18 -8.92
C LYS A 23 -6.24 9.61 -7.47
N SER A 24 -5.68 10.80 -7.25
CA SER A 24 -5.54 11.33 -5.89
C SER A 24 -6.88 11.49 -5.18
N VAL A 25 -7.95 11.83 -5.90
CA VAL A 25 -9.30 11.95 -5.31
C VAL A 25 -9.77 10.60 -4.76
N GLU A 26 -9.61 9.53 -5.51
CA GLU A 26 -9.97 8.18 -5.09
C GLU A 26 -9.13 7.71 -3.89
N ALA A 27 -7.83 8.01 -3.91
CA ALA A 27 -6.93 7.69 -2.80
C ALA A 27 -7.33 8.44 -1.52
N LEU A 28 -7.67 9.71 -1.63
CA LEU A 28 -8.12 10.52 -0.49
C LEU A 28 -9.47 10.06 0.07
N LYS A 29 -10.35 9.50 -0.74
CA LYS A 29 -11.60 8.87 -0.27
C LYS A 29 -11.32 7.66 0.64
N LEU A 30 -10.31 6.85 0.31
CA LEU A 30 -9.89 5.76 1.18
C LEU A 30 -9.37 6.27 2.52
N LEU A 31 -8.54 7.30 2.49
CA LEU A 31 -8.03 7.92 3.70
C LEU A 31 -9.17 8.48 4.57
N ASP A 32 -10.14 9.16 3.95
CA ASP A 32 -11.30 9.71 4.65
C ASP A 32 -12.12 8.60 5.32
N SER A 33 -12.38 7.50 4.62
CA SER A 33 -13.07 6.34 5.17
C SER A 33 -12.32 5.74 6.36
N TYR A 34 -11.00 5.71 6.32
CA TYR A 34 -10.17 5.27 7.44
C TYR A 34 -10.31 6.23 8.64
N ILE A 35 -10.22 7.53 8.40
CA ILE A 35 -10.35 8.53 9.46
C ILE A 35 -11.73 8.46 10.11
N GLN A 36 -12.76 8.20 9.33
CA GLN A 36 -14.14 8.04 9.84
C GLN A 36 -14.38 6.68 10.52
N GLY A 37 -13.43 5.76 10.45
CA GLY A 37 -13.53 4.45 11.08
C GLY A 37 -14.40 3.44 10.34
N THR A 38 -14.70 3.67 9.06
CA THR A 38 -15.52 2.74 8.27
C THR A 38 -14.70 1.62 7.63
N ILE A 39 -13.37 1.81 7.49
CA ILE A 39 -12.44 0.78 7.05
C ILE A 39 -11.19 0.79 7.94
N GLU A 40 -10.50 -0.34 7.97
CA GLU A 40 -9.17 -0.46 8.56
C GLU A 40 -8.14 -0.57 7.44
N LEU A 41 -7.01 0.10 7.63
CA LEU A 41 -5.90 0.06 6.68
C LEU A 41 -4.71 -0.68 7.30
N THR A 42 -4.19 -1.63 6.54
CA THR A 42 -3.00 -2.40 6.90
C THR A 42 -1.91 -2.17 5.85
N VAL A 43 -0.70 -1.96 6.32
CA VAL A 43 0.46 -1.73 5.46
C VAL A 43 1.66 -2.51 5.99
N SER A 44 2.63 -2.77 5.13
CA SER A 44 3.92 -3.32 5.57
C SER A 44 4.79 -2.21 6.17
N GLU A 45 5.75 -2.59 7.02
CA GLU A 45 6.73 -1.64 7.54
C GLU A 45 7.60 -1.03 6.43
N ILE A 46 7.77 -1.72 5.29
CA ILE A 46 8.54 -1.23 4.14
C ILE A 46 7.82 -0.08 3.44
N LEU A 47 6.51 0.03 3.58
CA LEU A 47 5.74 1.09 2.93
C LEU A 47 6.29 2.49 3.27
N PHE A 48 6.73 2.72 4.50
CA PHE A 48 7.29 4.01 4.90
C PHE A 48 8.56 4.34 4.12
N CYS A 49 9.38 3.34 3.86
CA CYS A 49 10.58 3.50 3.03
C CYS A 49 10.21 3.84 1.59
N GLU A 50 9.24 3.15 1.03
CA GLU A 50 8.80 3.37 -0.34
C GLU A 50 8.17 4.75 -0.52
N VAL A 51 7.29 5.16 0.38
CA VAL A 51 6.67 6.49 0.35
C VAL A 51 7.74 7.57 0.54
N GLY A 52 8.62 7.39 1.52
CA GLY A 52 9.71 8.33 1.76
C GLY A 52 10.59 8.51 0.52
N ASN A 53 10.94 7.42 -0.15
CA ASN A 53 11.72 7.49 -1.38
C ASN A 53 10.97 8.17 -2.53
N ALA A 54 9.69 7.84 -2.71
CA ALA A 54 8.86 8.43 -3.77
C ALA A 54 8.72 9.95 -3.59
N LEU A 55 8.44 10.41 -2.37
CA LEU A 55 8.30 11.84 -2.08
C LEU A 55 9.63 12.59 -2.20
N ARG A 56 10.76 11.93 -1.89
CA ARG A 56 12.09 12.52 -2.03
C ARG A 56 12.35 13.04 -3.46
N TYR A 57 11.79 12.38 -4.46
CA TYR A 57 11.99 12.73 -5.88
C TYR A 57 10.90 13.62 -6.45
N LYS A 58 9.89 14.02 -5.68
CA LYS A 58 8.87 14.98 -6.15
C LYS A 58 9.48 16.37 -6.23
N PRO A 59 9.28 17.10 -7.37
CA PRO A 59 9.95 18.39 -7.59
C PRO A 59 9.52 19.49 -6.62
N ASP A 60 8.33 19.39 -6.03
CA ASP A 60 7.80 20.36 -5.08
C ASP A 60 8.14 20.04 -3.61
N TYR A 61 8.93 18.99 -3.36
CA TYR A 61 9.32 18.58 -2.01
C TYR A 61 10.71 19.08 -1.65
N ASP A 62 10.82 19.71 -0.48
CA ASP A 62 12.06 19.98 0.22
C ASP A 62 12.12 19.11 1.49
N ILE A 63 13.21 19.19 2.25
CA ILE A 63 13.38 18.37 3.45
C ILE A 63 12.31 18.67 4.52
N GLN A 64 11.85 19.91 4.65
CA GLN A 64 10.86 20.26 5.66
C GLN A 64 9.48 19.70 5.29
N LYS A 65 9.09 19.85 4.03
CA LYS A 65 7.84 19.27 3.54
C LYS A 65 7.86 17.75 3.64
N TRP A 66 9.00 17.13 3.32
CA TRP A 66 9.19 15.69 3.44
C TRP A 66 9.02 15.20 4.89
N LYS A 67 9.68 15.87 5.85
CA LYS A 67 9.55 15.54 7.27
C LYS A 67 8.10 15.64 7.74
N THR A 68 7.40 16.70 7.35
CA THR A 68 5.99 16.90 7.70
C THR A 68 5.12 15.77 7.16
N ALA A 69 5.32 15.39 5.89
CA ALA A 69 4.56 14.29 5.28
C ALA A 69 4.77 12.97 6.00
N LEU A 70 6.02 12.61 6.31
CA LEU A 70 6.32 11.36 7.02
C LEU A 70 5.76 11.37 8.45
N THR A 71 5.82 12.50 9.15
CA THR A 71 5.19 12.63 10.47
C THR A 71 3.68 12.41 10.39
N GLN A 72 3.01 13.01 9.41
CA GLN A 72 1.58 12.81 9.19
C GLN A 72 1.25 11.34 8.89
N LEU A 73 2.08 10.69 8.07
CA LEU A 73 1.89 9.28 7.72
C LEU A 73 1.99 8.38 8.96
N PHE A 74 2.99 8.57 9.81
CA PHE A 74 3.12 7.82 11.05
C PHE A 74 1.96 8.09 12.02
N ASN A 75 1.48 9.32 12.07
CA ASN A 75 0.38 9.72 12.97
C ASN A 75 -0.98 9.14 12.55
N LEU A 76 -1.10 8.53 11.38
CA LEU A 76 -2.31 7.82 10.99
C LEU A 76 -2.51 6.52 11.77
N HIS A 77 -1.45 5.97 12.37
CA HIS A 77 -1.47 4.74 13.16
C HIS A 77 -2.17 3.57 12.44
N MET A 78 -1.90 3.42 11.14
CA MET A 78 -2.38 2.25 10.39
C MET A 78 -1.83 0.95 10.98
N ASN A 79 -2.53 -0.16 10.75
CA ASN A 79 -2.05 -1.47 11.17
C ASN A 79 -0.76 -1.83 10.43
N LEU A 80 0.30 -2.11 11.18
CA LEU A 80 1.59 -2.49 10.60
C LEU A 80 1.77 -3.99 10.59
N THR A 81 2.22 -4.53 9.45
CA THR A 81 2.66 -5.91 9.34
C THR A 81 4.18 -5.93 9.28
N HIS A 82 4.79 -6.61 10.24
CA HIS A 82 6.23 -6.81 10.28
C HIS A 82 6.63 -8.02 9.47
N LEU A 83 7.84 -7.99 8.90
CA LEU A 83 8.38 -9.11 8.16
C LEU A 83 8.71 -10.27 9.10
N ASN A 84 8.40 -11.48 8.66
CA ASN A 84 8.87 -12.71 9.26
C ASN A 84 9.25 -13.69 8.14
N GLU A 85 9.82 -14.83 8.49
CA GLU A 85 10.30 -15.79 7.51
C GLU A 85 9.18 -16.31 6.59
N ASN A 86 8.03 -16.66 7.16
CA ASN A 86 6.89 -17.18 6.39
C ASN A 86 6.36 -16.17 5.40
N LEU A 87 6.13 -14.92 5.83
CA LEU A 87 5.67 -13.86 4.96
C LEU A 87 6.69 -13.54 3.86
N THR A 88 7.97 -13.47 4.22
CA THR A 88 9.05 -13.19 3.27
C THR A 88 9.15 -14.27 2.20
N THR A 89 9.06 -15.55 2.61
CA THR A 89 9.10 -16.68 1.68
C THR A 89 7.89 -16.64 0.73
N ARG A 90 6.69 -16.43 1.26
CA ARG A 90 5.48 -16.35 0.42
C ARG A 90 5.55 -15.17 -0.55
N THR A 91 6.04 -14.03 -0.10
CA THR A 91 6.26 -12.86 -0.95
C THR A 91 7.19 -13.19 -2.11
N GLY A 92 8.28 -13.89 -1.83
CA GLY A 92 9.23 -14.33 -2.87
C GLY A 92 8.58 -15.25 -3.90
N GLU A 93 7.75 -16.21 -3.46
CA GLU A 93 7.02 -17.10 -4.37
C GLU A 93 6.12 -16.31 -5.31
N ILE A 94 5.36 -15.35 -4.79
CA ILE A 94 4.48 -14.48 -5.60
C ILE A 94 5.30 -13.64 -6.58
N ALA A 95 6.42 -13.09 -6.12
CA ALA A 95 7.30 -12.28 -6.96
C ALA A 95 7.85 -13.07 -8.15
N TYR A 96 8.30 -14.29 -7.93
CA TYR A 96 8.78 -15.18 -9.01
C TYR A 96 7.65 -15.58 -9.97
N GLU A 97 6.52 -15.99 -9.45
CA GLU A 97 5.36 -16.38 -10.26
C GLU A 97 4.83 -15.22 -11.10
N GLY A 98 4.69 -14.05 -10.49
CA GLY A 98 4.17 -12.85 -11.16
C GLY A 98 5.21 -12.11 -12.00
N LYS A 99 6.50 -12.45 -11.87
CA LYS A 99 7.61 -11.71 -12.50
C LYS A 99 7.60 -10.23 -12.14
N ILE A 100 7.42 -9.96 -10.86
CA ILE A 100 7.39 -8.62 -10.27
C ILE A 100 8.43 -8.52 -9.16
N THR A 101 8.67 -7.31 -8.66
CA THR A 101 9.61 -7.11 -7.56
C THR A 101 9.05 -7.70 -6.25
N PHE A 102 9.95 -8.03 -5.33
CA PHE A 102 9.59 -8.40 -3.96
C PHE A 102 8.69 -7.34 -3.32
N TYR A 103 9.03 -6.07 -3.52
CA TYR A 103 8.29 -4.95 -2.95
C TYR A 103 6.85 -4.87 -3.45
N ASP A 104 6.63 -5.12 -4.74
CA ASP A 104 5.29 -5.14 -5.33
C ASP A 104 4.48 -6.35 -4.88
N ALA A 105 5.14 -7.48 -4.63
CA ALA A 105 4.48 -8.71 -4.17
C ALA A 105 4.11 -8.66 -2.68
N LEU A 106 4.84 -7.94 -1.85
CA LEU A 106 4.68 -7.95 -0.40
C LEU A 106 3.27 -7.55 0.07
N PRO A 107 2.66 -6.44 -0.38
CA PRO A 107 1.32 -6.12 0.08
C PRO A 107 0.27 -7.14 -0.37
N VAL A 108 0.47 -7.79 -1.51
CA VAL A 108 -0.42 -8.86 -1.99
C VAL A 108 -0.29 -10.09 -1.10
N ALA A 109 0.92 -10.46 -0.70
CA ALA A 109 1.15 -11.57 0.23
C ALA A 109 0.49 -11.31 1.60
N ILE A 110 0.57 -10.09 2.08
CA ILE A 110 -0.10 -9.68 3.32
C ILE A 110 -1.62 -9.84 3.18
N ALA A 111 -2.19 -9.36 2.08
CA ALA A 111 -3.62 -9.47 1.81
C ALA A 111 -4.08 -10.93 1.74
N GLU A 112 -3.31 -11.78 1.07
CA GLU A 112 -3.59 -13.22 1.01
C GLU A 112 -3.61 -13.84 2.40
N ASN A 113 -2.61 -13.55 3.22
CA ASN A 113 -2.50 -14.07 4.58
C ASN A 113 -3.66 -13.62 5.47
N LYS A 114 -4.09 -12.36 5.32
CA LYS A 114 -5.20 -11.79 6.10
C LYS A 114 -6.57 -12.07 5.50
N LYS A 115 -6.64 -12.78 4.38
CA LYS A 115 -7.89 -13.10 3.67
C LYS A 115 -8.68 -11.84 3.30
N THR A 116 -7.99 -10.85 2.81
CA THR A 116 -8.55 -9.59 2.32
C THR A 116 -7.92 -9.23 0.98
N ILE A 117 -8.02 -7.98 0.56
CA ILE A 117 -7.52 -7.49 -0.72
C ILE A 117 -6.41 -6.46 -0.51
N CYS A 118 -5.51 -6.40 -1.49
CA CYS A 118 -4.56 -5.31 -1.65
C CYS A 118 -5.11 -4.33 -2.67
N ILE A 119 -5.17 -3.05 -2.32
CA ILE A 119 -5.51 -1.99 -3.26
C ILE A 119 -4.22 -1.35 -3.77
N THR A 120 -4.07 -1.31 -5.09
CA THR A 120 -2.91 -0.71 -5.76
C THR A 120 -3.35 0.33 -6.79
N ALA A 121 -2.49 1.29 -7.07
CA ALA A 121 -2.63 2.18 -8.22
C ALA A 121 -1.72 1.77 -9.38
N ASP A 122 -0.93 0.72 -9.21
CA ASP A 122 -0.04 0.19 -10.25
C ASP A 122 -0.79 -0.82 -11.13
N GLU A 123 -1.40 -0.31 -12.18
CA GLU A 123 -2.16 -1.11 -13.15
C GLU A 123 -1.24 -2.01 -14.00
N GLN A 124 -0.11 -1.49 -14.43
CA GLN A 124 0.70 -2.14 -15.47
C GLN A 124 1.51 -3.33 -14.97
N THR A 125 1.97 -3.28 -13.74
CA THR A 125 2.83 -4.31 -13.16
C THR A 125 2.07 -5.20 -12.19
N GLN A 126 1.74 -4.67 -11.04
CA GLN A 126 1.18 -5.42 -9.92
C GLN A 126 -0.22 -5.98 -10.25
N TYR A 127 -1.15 -5.12 -10.64
CA TYR A 127 -2.52 -5.53 -10.92
C TYR A 127 -2.58 -6.45 -12.14
N LYS A 128 -2.04 -6.02 -13.26
CA LYS A 128 -2.10 -6.74 -14.53
C LYS A 128 -1.46 -8.13 -14.49
N LYS A 129 -0.38 -8.28 -13.72
CA LYS A 129 0.36 -9.53 -13.62
C LYS A 129 -0.20 -10.50 -12.57
N LEU A 130 -0.84 -9.99 -11.53
CA LEU A 130 -1.30 -10.82 -10.40
C LEU A 130 -2.79 -11.09 -10.40
N GLN A 131 -3.62 -10.14 -10.79
CA GLN A 131 -5.07 -10.32 -10.77
C GLN A 131 -5.54 -11.49 -11.64
N PRO A 132 -5.04 -11.68 -12.87
CA PRO A 132 -5.47 -12.81 -13.70
C PRO A 132 -5.06 -14.17 -13.13
N LYS A 133 -4.07 -14.22 -12.24
CA LYS A 133 -3.61 -15.45 -11.58
C LYS A 133 -4.42 -15.76 -10.31
N GLY A 134 -5.41 -14.95 -9.98
CA GLY A 134 -6.28 -15.17 -8.83
C GLY A 134 -5.77 -14.56 -7.52
N TYR A 135 -4.71 -13.76 -7.53
CA TYR A 135 -4.24 -13.08 -6.34
C TYR A 135 -5.19 -11.96 -5.89
N PRO A 136 -5.30 -11.70 -4.58
CA PRO A 136 -6.26 -10.73 -4.05
C PRO A 136 -5.76 -9.29 -4.20
N VAL A 137 -5.82 -8.77 -5.41
CA VAL A 137 -5.41 -7.41 -5.75
C VAL A 137 -6.52 -6.70 -6.53
N GLU A 138 -6.83 -5.47 -6.13
CA GLU A 138 -7.79 -4.60 -6.81
C GLU A 138 -7.14 -3.28 -7.17
N LEU A 139 -7.61 -2.71 -8.27
CA LEU A 139 -7.14 -1.40 -8.74
C LEU A 139 -7.92 -0.28 -8.03
N LEU A 140 -7.19 0.77 -7.67
CA LEU A 140 -7.76 1.98 -7.08
C LEU A 140 -8.76 2.66 -8.00
#